data_92b20902bc35c96d806aba8af1ab49b0
#
_entry.id   92b20902bc35c96d806aba8af1ab49b0
#
_cell.length_a   1.000
_cell.length_b   1.000
_cell.length_c   1.000
_cell.angle_alpha   90.00
_cell.angle_beta   90.00
_cell.angle_gamma   90.00
#
_symmetry.space_group_name_H-M   'P 1'
#
loop_
_entity.id
_entity.type
_entity.pdbx_description
1 polymer ?
#
loop_
_entity_poly.entity_id
_entity_poly.type
_entity_poly.pdbx_seq_one_letter_code
_entity_poly.pdbx_strand_id
1 'polypeptide(L)'
;MNKILSGKNIVKTYGKGREASNALNGVNIEILAGEFVAVMGPSGCGKSTLLFALSGTDTINSGSIQFDGEDLTRLNENALADIRRTKMGFVFQQPAMLKNLNILDNIILSSLLENRRNAAGIIKKAKTLLEKTGITGLEERDITEVSGGQLQRACICRALMNEPEILFADEPTGALNSKTSDEIMELFSNINKNGTAVFLVTHDAKVASRADRVLFMKDGAVKSELFLKKFNGRDMENRMNQVILRMRDFEI
;
A
#
# COMPACT_ATOMS: atom_id res chain seq x y z
N MET A 1 20.55 3.95 6.47
CA MET A 1 19.53 3.53 5.49
C MET A 1 18.93 4.79 4.91
N ASN A 2 18.69 4.83 3.60
CA ASN A 2 18.12 6.01 2.95
C ASN A 2 16.61 6.11 3.26
N LYS A 3 16.14 7.31 3.60
CA LYS A 3 14.74 7.60 3.86
C LYS A 3 14.03 7.84 2.53
N ILE A 4 12.99 7.04 2.22
CA ILE A 4 12.23 7.20 0.97
C ILE A 4 11.04 8.12 1.14
N LEU A 5 10.37 8.06 2.30
CA LEU A 5 9.19 8.88 2.58
C LEU A 5 9.27 9.43 4.00
N SER A 6 8.87 10.67 4.20
CA SER A 6 8.70 11.25 5.53
C SER A 6 7.54 12.22 5.59
N GLY A 7 6.82 12.20 6.70
CA GLY A 7 5.78 13.14 7.04
C GLY A 7 6.07 13.83 8.36
N LYS A 8 5.89 15.15 8.43
CA LYS A 8 6.13 15.94 9.64
C LYS A 8 4.89 16.76 9.99
N ASN A 9 4.43 16.59 11.24
CA ASN A 9 3.28 17.31 11.79
C ASN A 9 2.05 17.30 10.87
N ILE A 10 1.74 16.13 10.27
CA ILE A 10 0.64 15.99 9.32
C ILE A 10 -0.68 16.15 10.04
N VAL A 11 -1.47 17.15 9.61
CA VAL A 11 -2.83 17.37 10.07
C VAL A 11 -3.79 17.27 8.89
N LYS A 12 -4.86 16.48 9.06
CA LYS A 12 -5.96 16.39 8.10
C LYS A 12 -7.28 16.51 8.83
N THR A 13 -8.11 17.44 8.38
CA THR A 13 -9.45 17.71 8.92
C THR A 13 -10.48 17.55 7.82
N TYR A 14 -11.54 16.81 8.06
CA TYR A 14 -12.71 16.73 7.19
C TYR A 14 -13.88 17.50 7.82
N GLY A 15 -14.79 17.99 6.98
CA GLY A 15 -15.91 18.83 7.41
C GLY A 15 -15.53 20.29 7.63
N LYS A 16 -16.50 21.11 8.04
CA LYS A 16 -16.34 22.54 8.31
C LYS A 16 -17.07 22.94 9.60
N GLY A 17 -16.55 23.95 10.30
CA GLY A 17 -17.20 24.51 11.48
C GLY A 17 -17.32 23.48 12.61
N ARG A 18 -18.54 23.34 13.18
CA ARG A 18 -18.81 22.43 14.32
C ARG A 18 -18.75 20.94 13.98
N GLU A 19 -18.82 20.60 12.70
CA GLU A 19 -18.73 19.20 12.22
C GLU A 19 -17.31 18.83 11.78
N ALA A 20 -16.35 19.70 12.00
CA ALA A 20 -14.95 19.43 11.66
C ALA A 20 -14.39 18.31 12.55
N SER A 21 -13.82 17.28 11.91
CA SER A 21 -13.16 16.14 12.59
C SER A 21 -11.72 16.01 12.10
N ASN A 22 -10.78 15.95 13.04
CA ASN A 22 -9.38 15.73 12.74
C ASN A 22 -9.14 14.24 12.51
N ALA A 23 -9.00 13.84 11.25
CA ALA A 23 -8.65 12.49 10.88
C ALA A 23 -7.15 12.19 11.08
N LEU A 24 -6.29 13.22 10.97
CA LEU A 24 -4.87 13.16 11.34
C LEU A 24 -4.53 14.34 12.24
N ASN A 25 -3.78 14.07 13.31
CA ASN A 25 -3.55 15.01 14.39
C ASN A 25 -2.03 15.12 14.72
N GLY A 26 -1.30 15.81 13.85
CA GLY A 26 0.13 16.05 14.02
C GLY A 26 0.99 14.79 13.85
N VAL A 27 0.67 13.94 12.87
CA VAL A 27 1.38 12.68 12.64
C VAL A 27 2.80 12.96 12.14
N ASN A 28 3.77 12.30 12.79
CA ASN A 28 5.17 12.24 12.34
C ASN A 28 5.49 10.79 11.96
N ILE A 29 6.08 10.60 10.78
CA ILE A 29 6.43 9.27 10.26
C ILE A 29 7.63 9.36 9.33
N GLU A 30 8.45 8.32 9.34
CA GLU A 30 9.53 8.11 8.37
C GLU A 30 9.47 6.67 7.87
N ILE A 31 9.68 6.46 6.58
CA ILE A 31 9.77 5.14 5.95
C ILE A 31 11.10 5.05 5.24
N LEU A 32 11.85 3.98 5.49
CA LEU A 32 13.14 3.73 4.87
C LEU A 32 12.96 2.99 3.55
N ALA A 33 13.90 3.17 2.61
CA ALA A 33 13.94 2.39 1.38
C ALA A 33 13.99 0.89 1.70
N GLY A 34 13.08 0.11 1.09
CA GLY A 34 12.95 -1.33 1.31
C GLY A 34 12.42 -1.73 2.70
N GLU A 35 11.89 -0.79 3.49
CA GLU A 35 11.22 -1.11 4.75
C GLU A 35 9.79 -1.60 4.51
N PHE A 36 9.33 -2.58 5.28
CA PHE A 36 7.95 -2.99 5.34
C PHE A 36 7.29 -2.44 6.62
N VAL A 37 6.42 -1.45 6.48
CA VAL A 37 5.69 -0.81 7.58
C VAL A 37 4.23 -1.22 7.51
N ALA A 38 3.67 -1.73 8.62
CA ALA A 38 2.24 -1.94 8.79
C ALA A 38 1.65 -0.87 9.72
N VAL A 39 0.41 -0.45 9.45
CA VAL A 39 -0.35 0.47 10.29
C VAL A 39 -1.60 -0.23 10.78
N MET A 40 -1.78 -0.26 12.09
CA MET A 40 -2.93 -0.86 12.78
C MET A 40 -3.64 0.17 13.64
N GLY A 41 -4.92 -0.08 13.93
CA GLY A 41 -5.74 0.77 14.77
C GLY A 41 -7.23 0.53 14.56
N PRO A 42 -8.11 1.05 15.42
CA PRO A 42 -9.55 0.87 15.28
C PRO A 42 -10.10 1.51 14.00
N SER A 43 -11.31 1.13 13.60
CA SER A 43 -11.98 1.76 12.46
C SER A 43 -12.15 3.27 12.72
N GLY A 44 -11.92 4.08 11.68
CA GLY A 44 -12.05 5.54 11.77
C GLY A 44 -10.88 6.27 12.43
N CYS A 45 -9.82 5.60 12.90
CA CYS A 45 -8.70 6.27 13.57
C CYS A 45 -7.71 7.00 12.62
N GLY A 46 -7.97 7.00 11.29
CA GLY A 46 -7.17 7.78 10.32
C GLY A 46 -6.15 6.98 9.48
N LYS A 47 -6.14 5.63 9.53
CA LYS A 47 -5.15 4.79 8.81
C LYS A 47 -5.15 5.02 7.29
N SER A 48 -6.30 4.87 6.63
CA SER A 48 -6.43 5.10 5.18
C SER A 48 -6.20 6.58 4.83
N THR A 49 -6.62 7.50 5.71
CA THR A 49 -6.33 8.93 5.55
C THR A 49 -4.81 9.19 5.57
N LEU A 50 -4.07 8.52 6.45
CA LEU A 50 -2.61 8.62 6.49
C LEU A 50 -1.99 8.07 5.20
N LEU A 51 -2.47 6.91 4.71
CA LEU A 51 -2.03 6.33 3.45
C LEU A 51 -2.25 7.30 2.29
N PHE A 52 -3.45 7.88 2.17
CA PHE A 52 -3.78 8.81 1.08
C PHE A 52 -3.01 10.13 1.19
N ALA A 53 -2.77 10.63 2.40
CA ALA A 53 -1.93 11.80 2.61
C ALA A 53 -0.49 11.54 2.18
N LEU A 54 0.12 10.44 2.66
CA LEU A 54 1.52 10.08 2.37
C LEU A 54 1.77 9.83 0.87
N SER A 55 0.77 9.32 0.16
CA SER A 55 0.86 9.07 -1.29
C SER A 55 0.53 10.31 -2.15
N GLY A 56 0.19 11.44 -1.53
CA GLY A 56 -0.26 12.64 -2.26
C GLY A 56 -1.58 12.43 -3.02
N THR A 57 -2.37 11.41 -2.65
CA THR A 57 -3.70 11.17 -3.22
C THR A 57 -4.74 12.09 -2.59
N ASP A 58 -4.54 12.46 -1.33
CA ASP A 58 -5.36 13.48 -0.64
C ASP A 58 -4.47 14.58 -0.07
N THR A 59 -4.99 15.80 -0.04
CA THR A 59 -4.31 16.98 0.49
C THR A 59 -4.31 16.99 2.01
N ILE A 60 -3.31 17.64 2.63
CA ILE A 60 -3.25 17.86 4.08
C ILE A 60 -3.58 19.32 4.42
N ASN A 61 -4.03 19.57 5.66
CA ASN A 61 -4.32 20.94 6.13
C ASN A 61 -3.06 21.66 6.62
N SER A 62 -2.14 20.91 7.24
CA SER A 62 -0.82 21.45 7.65
C SER A 62 0.20 20.33 7.80
N GLY A 63 1.46 20.69 7.90
CA GLY A 63 2.60 19.79 7.92
C GLY A 63 3.32 19.73 6.58
N SER A 64 4.19 18.75 6.41
CA SER A 64 4.90 18.50 5.14
C SER A 64 5.07 17.01 4.90
N ILE A 65 5.11 16.62 3.62
CA ILE A 65 5.34 15.24 3.19
C ILE A 65 6.43 15.27 2.13
N GLN A 66 7.51 14.53 2.35
CA GLN A 66 8.61 14.40 1.41
C GLN A 66 8.71 12.96 0.91
N PHE A 67 8.85 12.80 -0.38
CA PHE A 67 9.10 11.52 -1.05
C PHE A 67 10.36 11.65 -1.91
N ASP A 68 11.35 10.80 -1.69
CA ASP A 68 12.64 10.81 -2.40
C ASP A 68 13.29 12.21 -2.45
N GLY A 69 13.19 12.96 -1.34
CA GLY A 69 13.72 14.33 -1.21
C GLY A 69 12.83 15.44 -1.78
N GLU A 70 11.74 15.12 -2.47
CA GLU A 70 10.79 16.06 -3.06
C GLU A 70 9.60 16.34 -2.12
N ASP A 71 9.24 17.61 -1.92
CA ASP A 71 8.12 18.01 -1.06
C ASP A 71 6.79 17.91 -1.83
N LEU A 72 6.04 16.82 -1.57
CA LEU A 72 4.75 16.55 -2.23
C LEU A 72 3.71 17.64 -1.96
N THR A 73 3.79 18.36 -0.84
CA THR A 73 2.80 19.37 -0.45
C THR A 73 2.89 20.64 -1.30
N ARG A 74 3.98 20.79 -2.07
CA ARG A 74 4.23 21.95 -2.95
C ARG A 74 3.98 21.65 -4.42
N LEU A 75 3.73 20.41 -4.76
CA LEU A 75 3.53 19.98 -6.13
C LEU A 75 2.10 20.24 -6.59
N ASN A 76 1.93 20.51 -7.88
CA ASN A 76 0.62 20.54 -8.51
C ASN A 76 0.14 19.11 -8.81
N GLU A 77 -1.15 18.94 -9.13
CA GLU A 77 -1.75 17.62 -9.35
C GLU A 77 -1.10 16.83 -10.49
N ASN A 78 -0.63 17.49 -11.54
CA ASN A 78 0.05 16.79 -12.65
C ASN A 78 1.37 16.17 -12.18
N ALA A 79 2.19 16.90 -11.43
CA ALA A 79 3.44 16.39 -10.87
C ALA A 79 3.19 15.28 -9.85
N LEU A 80 2.17 15.43 -8.98
CA LEU A 80 1.75 14.36 -8.06
C LEU A 80 1.28 13.11 -8.80
N ALA A 81 0.50 13.27 -9.87
CA ALA A 81 0.03 12.16 -10.70
C ALA A 81 1.21 11.42 -11.37
N ASP A 82 2.23 12.16 -11.83
CA ASP A 82 3.43 11.56 -12.42
C ASP A 82 4.23 10.75 -11.38
N ILE A 83 4.43 11.26 -10.17
CA ILE A 83 5.10 10.53 -9.08
C ILE A 83 4.30 9.27 -8.72
N ARG A 84 2.98 9.39 -8.53
CA ARG A 84 2.12 8.24 -8.23
C ARG A 84 2.19 7.17 -9.31
N ARG A 85 2.18 7.58 -10.57
CA ARG A 85 2.22 6.68 -11.73
C ARG A 85 3.57 5.97 -11.87
N THR A 86 4.70 6.68 -11.64
CA THR A 86 6.04 6.17 -11.95
C THR A 86 6.77 5.56 -10.77
N LYS A 87 6.52 6.06 -9.56
CA LYS A 87 7.29 5.70 -8.36
C LYS A 87 6.48 5.03 -7.25
N MET A 88 5.14 5.04 -7.34
CA MET A 88 4.26 4.48 -6.30
C MET A 88 3.35 3.41 -6.88
N GLY A 89 3.15 2.32 -6.15
CA GLY A 89 2.14 1.30 -6.47
C GLY A 89 1.00 1.32 -5.47
N PHE A 90 -0.21 0.91 -5.90
CA PHE A 90 -1.40 0.92 -5.05
C PHE A 90 -2.16 -0.39 -5.14
N VAL A 91 -2.50 -0.97 -3.98
CA VAL A 91 -3.32 -2.17 -3.84
C VAL A 91 -4.39 -1.90 -2.79
N PHE A 92 -5.66 -1.98 -3.16
CA PHE A 92 -6.81 -1.70 -2.27
C PHE A 92 -7.57 -2.98 -1.92
N GLN A 93 -8.35 -2.94 -0.86
CA GLN A 93 -9.25 -4.03 -0.45
C GLN A 93 -10.24 -4.40 -1.55
N GLN A 94 -10.86 -3.38 -2.15
CA GLN A 94 -11.69 -3.56 -3.34
C GLN A 94 -10.84 -3.26 -4.58
N PRO A 95 -10.64 -4.25 -5.47
CA PRO A 95 -9.89 -4.06 -6.69
C PRO A 95 -10.47 -2.94 -7.55
N ALA A 96 -9.72 -1.83 -7.69
CA ALA A 96 -10.12 -0.70 -8.52
C ALA A 96 -9.74 -0.96 -9.99
N MET A 97 -10.37 -1.98 -10.60
CA MET A 97 -10.19 -2.35 -12.00
C MET A 97 -11.31 -1.76 -12.88
N LEU A 98 -11.01 -1.41 -14.11
CA LEU A 98 -11.96 -0.91 -15.09
C LEU A 98 -12.76 -2.09 -15.66
N LYS A 99 -14.08 -2.03 -15.53
CA LYS A 99 -15.00 -3.12 -15.90
C LYS A 99 -15.09 -3.41 -17.41
N ASN A 100 -14.73 -2.44 -18.23
CA ASN A 100 -14.76 -2.53 -19.69
C ASN A 100 -13.41 -2.95 -20.31
N LEU A 101 -12.46 -3.37 -19.50
CA LEU A 101 -11.15 -3.85 -19.91
C LEU A 101 -10.91 -5.26 -19.34
N ASN A 102 -10.23 -6.12 -20.13
CA ASN A 102 -9.75 -7.41 -19.65
C ASN A 102 -8.63 -7.26 -18.61
N ILE A 103 -8.14 -8.36 -18.06
CA ILE A 103 -7.08 -8.36 -17.02
C ILE A 103 -5.79 -7.72 -17.55
N LEU A 104 -5.33 -8.09 -18.75
CA LEU A 104 -4.10 -7.56 -19.32
C LEU A 104 -4.19 -6.05 -19.53
N ASP A 105 -5.26 -5.58 -20.14
CA ASP A 105 -5.46 -4.15 -20.43
C ASP A 105 -5.51 -3.32 -19.16
N ASN A 106 -6.15 -3.82 -18.09
CA ASN A 106 -6.14 -3.19 -16.78
C ASN A 106 -4.72 -3.07 -16.20
N ILE A 107 -3.89 -4.09 -16.38
CA ILE A 107 -2.51 -4.11 -15.86
C ILE A 107 -1.63 -3.11 -16.61
N ILE A 108 -1.72 -3.06 -17.94
CA ILE A 108 -0.78 -2.30 -18.78
C ILE A 108 -1.18 -0.83 -18.99
N LEU A 109 -2.42 -0.44 -18.67
CA LEU A 109 -3.00 0.85 -19.03
C LEU A 109 -2.10 2.04 -18.63
N SER A 110 -1.64 2.10 -17.38
CA SER A 110 -0.83 3.21 -16.89
C SER A 110 0.53 3.30 -17.62
N SER A 111 1.16 2.15 -17.89
CA SER A 111 2.44 2.09 -18.60
C SER A 111 2.31 2.43 -20.09
N LEU A 112 1.19 2.08 -20.72
CA LEU A 112 0.89 2.47 -22.11
C LEU A 112 0.66 3.98 -22.25
N LEU A 113 0.06 4.62 -21.25
CA LEU A 113 -0.09 6.10 -21.25
C LEU A 113 1.25 6.80 -21.22
N GLU A 114 2.25 6.20 -20.58
CA GLU A 114 3.60 6.72 -20.50
C GLU A 114 4.40 6.50 -21.78
N ASN A 115 4.38 5.29 -22.33
CA ASN A 115 5.23 4.92 -23.47
C ASN A 115 4.52 3.98 -24.46
N ARG A 116 3.60 4.54 -25.25
CA ARG A 116 2.88 3.78 -26.29
C ARG A 116 3.80 3.14 -27.34
N ARG A 117 4.99 3.71 -27.58
CA ARG A 117 5.93 3.19 -28.58
C ARG A 117 6.53 1.86 -28.16
N ASN A 118 6.55 1.54 -26.88
CA ASN A 118 7.09 0.30 -26.34
C ASN A 118 5.98 -0.72 -25.92
N ALA A 119 4.85 -0.73 -26.60
CA ALA A 119 3.73 -1.61 -26.26
C ALA A 119 4.14 -3.08 -26.14
N ALA A 120 4.97 -3.59 -27.05
CA ALA A 120 5.45 -4.98 -27.02
C ALA A 120 6.26 -5.30 -25.73
N GLY A 121 7.13 -4.39 -25.30
CA GLY A 121 7.90 -4.53 -24.06
C GLY A 121 7.00 -4.47 -22.82
N ILE A 122 6.01 -3.58 -22.81
CA ILE A 122 5.02 -3.44 -21.74
C ILE A 122 4.20 -4.74 -21.59
N ILE A 123 3.69 -5.30 -22.70
CA ILE A 123 2.94 -6.56 -22.71
C ILE A 123 3.83 -7.71 -22.20
N LYS A 124 5.08 -7.79 -22.68
CA LYS A 124 6.03 -8.82 -22.21
C LYS A 124 6.25 -8.72 -20.70
N LYS A 125 6.44 -7.51 -20.16
CA LYS A 125 6.60 -7.27 -18.72
C LYS A 125 5.35 -7.70 -17.95
N ALA A 126 4.16 -7.34 -18.41
CA ALA A 126 2.90 -7.73 -17.80
C ALA A 126 2.75 -9.26 -17.74
N LYS A 127 3.05 -9.98 -18.84
CA LYS A 127 3.03 -11.45 -18.86
C LYS A 127 4.01 -12.07 -17.87
N THR A 128 5.21 -11.53 -17.73
CA THR A 128 6.16 -11.96 -16.69
C THR A 128 5.63 -11.74 -15.27
N LEU A 129 4.91 -10.64 -15.02
CA LEU A 129 4.28 -10.39 -13.72
C LEU A 129 3.11 -11.35 -13.46
N LEU A 130 2.28 -11.64 -14.46
CA LEU A 130 1.20 -12.64 -14.38
C LEU A 130 1.76 -14.02 -14.02
N GLU A 131 2.87 -14.43 -14.63
CA GLU A 131 3.58 -15.67 -14.30
C GLU A 131 4.08 -15.67 -12.86
N LYS A 132 4.80 -14.62 -12.44
CA LYS A 132 5.34 -14.49 -11.07
C LYS A 132 4.26 -14.47 -9.99
N THR A 133 3.05 -14.01 -10.32
CA THR A 133 1.91 -13.97 -9.39
C THR A 133 0.98 -15.18 -9.51
N GLY A 134 1.27 -16.13 -10.42
CA GLY A 134 0.54 -17.39 -10.57
C GLY A 134 -0.87 -17.23 -11.18
N ILE A 135 -1.04 -16.27 -12.10
CA ILE A 135 -2.30 -16.02 -12.82
C ILE A 135 -2.13 -15.98 -14.35
N THR A 136 -1.15 -16.72 -14.86
CA THR A 136 -0.97 -16.95 -16.30
C THR A 136 -2.24 -17.55 -16.92
N GLY A 137 -2.59 -17.13 -18.14
CA GLY A 137 -3.76 -17.59 -18.87
C GLY A 137 -5.05 -16.83 -18.54
N LEU A 138 -4.96 -15.78 -17.71
CA LEU A 138 -6.11 -14.90 -17.41
C LEU A 138 -6.09 -13.58 -18.18
N GLU A 139 -5.14 -13.39 -19.10
CA GLU A 139 -4.87 -12.14 -19.80
C GLU A 139 -6.12 -11.55 -20.46
N GLU A 140 -6.86 -12.40 -21.19
CA GLU A 140 -8.03 -12.02 -21.98
C GLU A 140 -9.36 -12.14 -21.20
N ARG A 141 -9.32 -12.55 -19.93
CA ARG A 141 -10.52 -12.68 -19.10
C ARG A 141 -11.04 -11.32 -18.65
N ASP A 142 -12.37 -11.21 -18.60
CA ASP A 142 -13.02 -10.08 -17.95
C ASP A 142 -12.81 -10.15 -16.42
N ILE A 143 -12.84 -9.00 -15.76
CA ILE A 143 -12.67 -8.93 -14.30
C ILE A 143 -13.76 -9.68 -13.52
N THR A 144 -14.91 -9.95 -14.14
CA THR A 144 -16.03 -10.70 -13.57
C THR A 144 -15.89 -12.22 -13.73
N GLU A 145 -14.95 -12.68 -14.54
CA GLU A 145 -14.70 -14.11 -14.82
C GLU A 145 -13.60 -14.71 -13.94
N VAL A 146 -13.01 -13.92 -13.05
CA VAL A 146 -11.90 -14.34 -12.18
C VAL A 146 -12.29 -14.29 -10.72
N SER A 147 -11.67 -15.13 -9.89
CA SER A 147 -11.90 -15.11 -8.44
C SER A 147 -11.33 -13.84 -7.78
N GLY A 148 -11.81 -13.48 -6.58
CA GLY A 148 -11.32 -12.33 -5.83
C GLY A 148 -9.80 -12.36 -5.59
N GLY A 149 -9.24 -13.53 -5.31
CA GLY A 149 -7.78 -13.69 -5.14
C GLY A 149 -7.01 -13.52 -6.45
N GLN A 150 -7.54 -14.00 -7.58
CA GLN A 150 -6.95 -13.77 -8.90
C GLN A 150 -7.01 -12.29 -9.28
N LEU A 151 -8.13 -11.64 -9.02
CA LEU A 151 -8.28 -10.20 -9.26
C LEU A 151 -7.31 -9.38 -8.40
N GLN A 152 -7.12 -9.76 -7.13
CA GLN A 152 -6.15 -9.11 -6.25
C GLN A 152 -4.70 -9.28 -6.75
N ARG A 153 -4.34 -10.46 -7.27
CA ARG A 153 -3.03 -10.69 -7.91
C ARG A 153 -2.86 -9.83 -9.16
N ALA A 154 -3.91 -9.64 -9.97
CA ALA A 154 -3.88 -8.73 -11.12
C ALA A 154 -3.68 -7.26 -10.68
N CYS A 155 -4.29 -6.82 -9.55
CA CYS A 155 -4.03 -5.50 -8.97
C CYS A 155 -2.58 -5.34 -8.51
N ILE A 156 -1.98 -6.39 -7.94
CA ILE A 156 -0.56 -6.39 -7.59
C ILE A 156 0.30 -6.29 -8.86
N CYS A 157 -0.01 -7.05 -9.93
CA CYS A 157 0.69 -6.92 -11.22
C CYS A 157 0.63 -5.48 -11.73
N ARG A 158 -0.55 -4.86 -11.75
CA ARG A 158 -0.72 -3.46 -12.16
C ARG A 158 0.12 -2.50 -11.32
N ALA A 159 0.13 -2.68 -10.00
CA ALA A 159 0.92 -1.85 -9.09
C ALA A 159 2.43 -1.97 -9.34
N LEU A 160 2.91 -3.11 -9.84
CA LEU A 160 4.33 -3.39 -10.10
C LEU A 160 4.78 -3.03 -11.52
N MET A 161 3.88 -2.62 -12.42
CA MET A 161 4.21 -2.37 -13.83
C MET A 161 5.33 -1.34 -14.01
N ASN A 162 5.35 -0.30 -13.19
CA ASN A 162 6.34 0.78 -13.29
C ASN A 162 7.48 0.65 -12.26
N GLU A 163 7.69 -0.56 -11.66
CA GLU A 163 8.76 -0.84 -10.70
C GLU A 163 8.80 0.18 -9.54
N PRO A 164 7.71 0.31 -8.78
CA PRO A 164 7.58 1.35 -7.78
C PRO A 164 8.63 1.23 -6.68
N GLU A 165 9.06 2.38 -6.17
CA GLU A 165 9.94 2.47 -5.01
C GLU A 165 9.21 2.15 -3.71
N ILE A 166 7.90 2.43 -3.67
CA ILE A 166 7.00 2.12 -2.54
C ILE A 166 5.66 1.57 -3.02
N LEU A 167 5.14 0.58 -2.30
CA LEU A 167 3.83 -0.02 -2.51
C LEU A 167 2.91 0.34 -1.34
N PHE A 168 1.85 1.08 -1.61
CA PHE A 168 0.80 1.39 -0.66
C PHE A 168 -0.30 0.33 -0.74
N ALA A 169 -0.70 -0.23 0.40
CA ALA A 169 -1.74 -1.25 0.47
C ALA A 169 -2.76 -0.91 1.57
N ASP A 170 -4.02 -0.78 1.20
CA ASP A 170 -5.13 -0.56 2.15
C ASP A 170 -5.98 -1.81 2.24
N GLU A 171 -5.88 -2.55 3.37
CA GLU A 171 -6.57 -3.80 3.65
C GLU A 171 -6.50 -4.84 2.50
N PRO A 172 -5.31 -5.13 1.93
CA PRO A 172 -5.19 -5.87 0.66
C PRO A 172 -5.72 -7.30 0.70
N THR A 173 -6.01 -7.83 1.89
CA THR A 173 -6.51 -9.20 2.12
C THR A 173 -7.89 -9.24 2.77
N GLY A 174 -8.50 -8.08 3.07
CA GLY A 174 -9.72 -8.00 3.88
C GLY A 174 -10.97 -8.65 3.28
N ALA A 175 -10.99 -8.91 1.96
CA ALA A 175 -12.09 -9.59 1.27
C ALA A 175 -11.75 -11.05 0.89
N LEU A 176 -10.63 -11.61 1.36
CA LEU A 176 -10.11 -12.91 0.95
C LEU A 176 -10.22 -13.94 2.09
N ASN A 177 -10.33 -15.22 1.71
CA ASN A 177 -10.20 -16.30 2.70
C ASN A 177 -8.74 -16.42 3.19
N SER A 178 -8.53 -17.10 4.34
CA SER A 178 -7.24 -17.18 5.02
C SER A 178 -6.12 -17.77 4.15
N LYS A 179 -6.40 -18.78 3.33
CA LYS A 179 -5.40 -19.38 2.43
C LYS A 179 -4.94 -18.38 1.37
N THR A 180 -5.89 -17.74 0.69
CA THR A 180 -5.60 -16.74 -0.34
C THR A 180 -4.91 -15.51 0.27
N SER A 181 -5.29 -15.11 1.50
CA SER A 181 -4.63 -14.04 2.25
C SER A 181 -3.15 -14.36 2.47
N ASP A 182 -2.82 -15.56 2.93
CA ASP A 182 -1.43 -15.99 3.12
C ASP A 182 -0.62 -15.94 1.82
N GLU A 183 -1.20 -16.38 0.71
CA GLU A 183 -0.58 -16.35 -0.62
C GLU A 183 -0.34 -14.91 -1.11
N ILE A 184 -1.29 -14.00 -0.91
CA ILE A 184 -1.12 -12.57 -1.23
C ILE A 184 -0.03 -11.95 -0.35
N MET A 185 -0.01 -12.25 0.94
CA MET A 185 1.02 -11.72 1.84
C MET A 185 2.41 -12.28 1.56
N GLU A 186 2.52 -13.49 0.99
CA GLU A 186 3.79 -14.01 0.49
C GLU A 186 4.30 -13.20 -0.72
N LEU A 187 3.39 -12.80 -1.64
CA LEU A 187 3.75 -11.90 -2.74
C LEU A 187 4.26 -10.55 -2.21
N PHE A 188 3.60 -9.92 -1.23
CA PHE A 188 4.08 -8.70 -0.60
C PHE A 188 5.46 -8.87 0.04
N SER A 189 5.68 -9.98 0.73
CA SER A 189 6.99 -10.29 1.34
C SER A 189 8.08 -10.43 0.27
N ASN A 190 7.78 -11.06 -0.87
CA ASN A 190 8.73 -11.22 -1.97
C ASN A 190 9.00 -9.88 -2.69
N ILE A 191 7.99 -9.04 -2.89
CA ILE A 191 8.13 -7.68 -3.42
C ILE A 191 9.08 -6.87 -2.53
N ASN A 192 8.87 -6.91 -1.21
CA ASN A 192 9.70 -6.21 -0.24
C ASN A 192 11.15 -6.73 -0.20
N LYS A 193 11.35 -8.05 -0.26
CA LYS A 193 12.69 -8.68 -0.36
C LYS A 193 13.46 -8.20 -1.59
N ASN A 194 12.76 -7.86 -2.67
CA ASN A 194 13.35 -7.31 -3.90
C ASN A 194 13.65 -5.80 -3.83
N GLY A 195 13.44 -5.15 -2.67
CA GLY A 195 13.84 -3.77 -2.42
C GLY A 195 12.73 -2.72 -2.43
N THR A 196 11.51 -3.05 -2.88
CA THR A 196 10.37 -2.14 -2.82
C THR A 196 9.94 -1.93 -1.37
N ALA A 197 9.83 -0.68 -0.92
CA ALA A 197 9.23 -0.38 0.37
C ALA A 197 7.74 -0.71 0.36
N VAL A 198 7.18 -1.12 1.51
CA VAL A 198 5.75 -1.42 1.63
C VAL A 198 5.16 -0.63 2.80
N PHE A 199 4.09 0.10 2.53
CA PHE A 199 3.25 0.73 3.54
C PHE A 199 1.86 0.12 3.50
N LEU A 200 1.51 -0.66 4.52
CA LEU A 200 0.31 -1.49 4.53
C LEU A 200 -0.59 -1.14 5.71
N VAL A 201 -1.86 -0.86 5.45
CA VAL A 201 -2.91 -0.68 6.46
C VAL A 201 -3.64 -2.00 6.65
N THR A 202 -3.83 -2.42 7.90
CA THR A 202 -4.59 -3.62 8.23
C THR A 202 -5.10 -3.60 9.68
N HIS A 203 -6.15 -4.36 9.94
CA HIS A 203 -6.60 -4.72 11.29
C HIS A 203 -6.21 -6.16 11.68
N ASP A 204 -5.62 -6.93 10.78
CA ASP A 204 -5.22 -8.32 11.01
C ASP A 204 -3.78 -8.39 11.56
N ALA A 205 -3.65 -8.92 12.79
CA ALA A 205 -2.36 -9.10 13.46
C ALA A 205 -1.41 -10.04 12.71
N LYS A 206 -1.94 -11.07 12.02
CA LYS A 206 -1.16 -12.00 11.21
C LYS A 206 -0.56 -11.31 9.99
N VAL A 207 -1.34 -10.44 9.34
CA VAL A 207 -0.87 -9.62 8.22
C VAL A 207 0.21 -8.64 8.70
N ALA A 208 -0.06 -7.89 9.77
CA ALA A 208 0.87 -6.92 10.34
C ALA A 208 2.18 -7.55 10.83
N SER A 209 2.13 -8.80 11.32
CA SER A 209 3.32 -9.51 11.81
C SER A 209 4.37 -9.83 10.73
N ARG A 210 4.06 -9.65 9.44
CA ARG A 210 5.03 -9.76 8.35
C ARG A 210 5.86 -8.50 8.15
N ALA A 211 5.44 -7.37 8.70
CA ALA A 211 6.13 -6.09 8.58
C ALA A 211 7.41 -6.03 9.43
N ASP A 212 8.38 -5.20 9.03
CA ASP A 212 9.59 -4.91 9.81
C ASP A 212 9.25 -4.06 11.03
N ARG A 213 8.23 -3.19 10.88
CA ARG A 213 7.73 -2.27 11.90
C ARG A 213 6.22 -2.14 11.82
N VAL A 214 5.55 -2.12 12.97
CA VAL A 214 4.11 -1.92 13.09
C VAL A 214 3.85 -0.62 13.85
N LEU A 215 3.05 0.27 13.23
CA LEU A 215 2.58 1.52 13.83
C LEU A 215 1.16 1.31 14.37
N PHE A 216 0.91 1.73 15.59
CA PHE A 216 -0.41 1.67 16.20
C PHE A 216 -1.01 3.08 16.26
N MET A 217 -2.12 3.27 15.54
CA MET A 217 -2.84 4.53 15.46
C MET A 217 -4.10 4.52 16.32
N LYS A 218 -4.35 5.62 17.01
CA LYS A 218 -5.59 5.91 17.74
C LYS A 218 -5.85 7.43 17.68
N ASP A 219 -7.09 7.84 17.42
CA ASP A 219 -7.53 9.25 17.41
C ASP A 219 -6.66 10.17 16.51
N GLY A 220 -6.38 9.70 15.29
CA GLY A 220 -5.61 10.45 14.29
C GLY A 220 -4.12 10.56 14.56
N ALA A 221 -3.57 9.87 15.54
CA ALA A 221 -2.16 9.94 15.91
C ALA A 221 -1.50 8.56 16.01
N VAL A 222 -0.20 8.47 15.69
CA VAL A 222 0.61 7.29 16.00
C VAL A 222 0.91 7.29 17.49
N LYS A 223 0.42 6.30 18.21
CA LYS A 223 0.57 6.19 19.67
C LYS A 223 1.75 5.31 20.08
N SER A 224 2.10 4.34 19.26
CA SER A 224 3.19 3.40 19.54
C SER A 224 3.76 2.81 18.26
N GLU A 225 4.99 2.33 18.37
CA GLU A 225 5.68 1.58 17.31
C GLU A 225 6.21 0.27 17.88
N LEU A 226 6.17 -0.79 17.09
CA LEU A 226 6.75 -2.09 17.38
C LEU A 226 7.72 -2.48 16.28
N PHE A 227 8.99 -2.66 16.61
CA PHE A 227 10.03 -3.10 15.69
C PHE A 227 10.16 -4.63 15.76
N LEU A 228 9.93 -5.31 14.62
CA LEU A 228 9.91 -6.76 14.52
C LEU A 228 11.11 -7.37 13.79
N LYS A 229 12.07 -6.57 13.36
CA LYS A 229 13.17 -6.97 12.45
C LYS A 229 12.64 -7.46 11.09
N LYS A 230 13.52 -7.68 10.12
CA LYS A 230 13.12 -8.13 8.78
C LYS A 230 12.53 -9.55 8.81
N PHE A 231 11.36 -9.72 8.18
CA PHE A 231 10.68 -11.03 8.15
C PHE A 231 11.45 -12.01 7.25
N ASN A 232 11.82 -13.15 7.82
CA ASN A 232 12.60 -14.19 7.16
C ASN A 232 11.81 -15.50 6.91
N GLY A 233 10.47 -15.47 7.10
CA GLY A 233 9.60 -16.64 6.97
C GLY A 233 9.53 -17.51 8.23
N ARG A 234 10.23 -17.14 9.31
CA ARG A 234 10.25 -17.86 10.58
C ARG A 234 9.61 -17.03 11.69
N ASP A 235 9.38 -17.64 12.85
CA ASP A 235 8.88 -16.95 14.05
C ASP A 235 7.54 -16.21 13.91
N MET A 236 6.69 -16.62 12.94
CA MET A 236 5.41 -15.97 12.67
C MET A 236 4.53 -15.89 13.93
N GLU A 237 4.44 -16.97 14.69
CA GLU A 237 3.64 -17.05 15.91
C GLU A 237 4.12 -16.07 16.99
N ASN A 238 5.43 -16.02 17.24
CA ASN A 238 6.02 -15.08 18.19
C ASN A 238 5.81 -13.63 17.77
N ARG A 239 5.98 -13.31 16.48
CA ARG A 239 5.74 -11.96 15.92
C ARG A 239 4.27 -11.57 16.07
N MET A 240 3.35 -12.48 15.73
CA MET A 240 1.91 -12.26 15.89
C MET A 240 1.53 -12.01 17.35
N ASN A 241 2.09 -12.79 18.28
CA ASN A 241 1.87 -12.62 19.72
C ASN A 241 2.36 -11.23 20.20
N GLN A 242 3.51 -10.75 19.73
CA GLN A 242 4.00 -9.40 20.05
C GLN A 242 3.05 -8.31 19.54
N VAL A 243 2.52 -8.46 18.30
CA VAL A 243 1.52 -7.54 17.74
C VAL A 243 0.24 -7.55 18.57
N ILE A 244 -0.30 -8.74 18.89
CA ILE A 244 -1.53 -8.89 19.68
C ILE A 244 -1.38 -8.28 21.08
N LEU A 245 -0.26 -8.52 21.75
CA LEU A 245 0.02 -7.91 23.06
C LEU A 245 -0.03 -6.39 22.98
N ARG A 246 0.62 -5.81 21.95
CA ARG A 246 0.63 -4.37 21.77
C ARG A 246 -0.75 -3.81 21.41
N MET A 247 -1.55 -4.53 20.60
CA MET A 247 -2.94 -4.15 20.31
C MET A 247 -3.78 -4.02 21.59
N ARG A 248 -3.64 -4.95 22.51
CA ARG A 248 -4.35 -4.92 23.81
C ARG A 248 -4.01 -3.68 24.64
N ASP A 249 -2.74 -3.26 24.64
CA ASP A 249 -2.29 -2.06 25.36
C ASP A 249 -2.99 -0.78 24.87
N PHE A 250 -3.49 -0.77 23.63
CA PHE A 250 -4.15 0.37 23.01
C PHE A 250 -5.65 0.17 22.76
N GLU A 251 -6.21 -0.95 23.24
CA GLU A 251 -7.64 -1.29 23.04
C GLU A 251 -8.02 -1.31 21.54
N ILE A 252 -7.15 -1.92 20.72
CA ILE A 252 -7.32 -2.07 19.26
C ILE A 252 -7.76 -3.51 18.93
#